data_89645b390d07ec979494f7ef988a0661
#
_entry.id   89645b390d07ec979494f7ef988a0661
#
_cell.length_a   1.000
_cell.length_b   1.000
_cell.length_c   1.000
_cell.angle_alpha   90.00
_cell.angle_beta   90.00
_cell.angle_gamma   90.00
#
_symmetry.space_group_name_H-M   'P 1'
#
loop_
_entity.id
_entity.type
_entity.pdbx_description
1 polymer ?
#
loop_
_entity_poly.entity_id
_entity_poly.type
_entity_poly.pdbx_seq_one_letter_code
_entity_poly.pdbx_strand_id
1 'polypeptide(L)'
;MSVIVTDTGFAPDTWDRGFTDLAELPANDTPCCVDVPSDADPAGLSNRLSDIEMIRIDFPSSADGRGFTIARRLRLMGFAGQLRAKGHVLADQYAMARRSGFDEVEIDDALAARQPEDQWLARADWKANDYQARLRG
;
A
#
# COMPACT_ATOMS: atom_id res chain seq x y z
N MET A 1 -11.88 6.43 12.59
CA MET A 1 -10.41 6.57 12.60
C MET A 1 -9.79 5.40 11.87
N SER A 2 -8.57 5.56 11.40
CA SER A 2 -7.86 4.52 10.68
C SER A 2 -6.77 3.91 11.54
N VAL A 3 -6.49 2.63 11.27
CA VAL A 3 -5.39 1.90 11.89
C VAL A 3 -4.37 1.60 10.79
N ILE A 4 -3.10 1.84 11.09
CA ILE A 4 -2.00 1.51 10.18
C ILE A 4 -1.39 0.19 10.62
N VAL A 5 -1.30 -0.76 9.69
CA VAL A 5 -0.71 -2.07 9.93
C VAL A 5 0.67 -2.12 9.31
N THR A 6 1.66 -2.47 10.13
CA THR A 6 3.04 -2.69 9.69
C THR A 6 3.50 -4.06 10.17
N ASP A 7 4.74 -4.41 9.87
CA ASP A 7 5.33 -5.69 10.33
C ASP A 7 5.40 -5.79 11.85
N THR A 8 5.27 -4.66 12.56
CA THR A 8 5.31 -4.63 14.03
C THR A 8 3.93 -4.56 14.67
N GLY A 9 2.86 -4.53 13.87
CA GLY A 9 1.49 -4.55 14.36
C GLY A 9 0.72 -3.28 14.02
N PHE A 10 -0.28 -2.98 14.86
CA PHE A 10 -1.15 -1.82 14.66
C PHE A 10 -0.52 -0.55 15.21
N ALA A 11 -0.76 0.56 14.51
CA ALA A 11 -0.33 1.88 14.95
C ALA A 11 -1.39 2.91 14.54
N PRO A 12 -1.44 4.07 15.20
CA PRO A 12 -2.31 5.14 14.74
C PRO A 12 -1.79 5.74 13.44
N ASP A 13 -2.70 6.31 12.64
CA ASP A 13 -2.32 7.05 11.45
C ASP A 13 -1.85 8.44 11.85
N THR A 14 -0.55 8.69 11.70
CA THR A 14 0.06 9.98 12.03
C THR A 14 0.34 10.84 10.80
N TRP A 15 -0.05 10.38 9.60
CA TRP A 15 0.17 11.14 8.37
C TRP A 15 -0.80 12.31 8.31
N ASP A 16 -0.30 13.54 8.25
CA ASP A 16 -1.09 14.76 8.35
C ASP A 16 -0.96 15.68 7.13
N ARG A 17 -0.28 15.23 6.06
CA ARG A 17 -0.06 16.05 4.88
C ARG A 17 -1.13 15.90 3.81
N GLY A 18 -2.13 15.06 4.06
CA GLY A 18 -3.23 14.83 3.14
C GLY A 18 -2.80 14.07 1.88
N PHE A 19 -3.73 13.93 0.96
CA PHE A 19 -3.51 13.24 -0.31
C PHE A 19 -4.24 13.99 -1.43
N THR A 20 -3.66 13.96 -2.62
CA THR A 20 -4.30 14.50 -3.83
C THR A 20 -4.65 13.33 -4.75
N ASP A 21 -5.88 13.31 -5.27
CA ASP A 21 -6.30 12.26 -6.19
C ASP A 21 -5.50 12.33 -7.48
N LEU A 22 -5.18 11.17 -8.04
CA LEU A 22 -4.46 11.07 -9.30
C LEU A 22 -5.14 11.90 -10.40
N ALA A 23 -6.47 11.88 -10.45
CA ALA A 23 -7.23 12.61 -11.46
C ALA A 23 -7.15 14.14 -11.31
N GLU A 24 -6.70 14.62 -10.16
CA GLU A 24 -6.65 16.06 -9.84
C GLU A 24 -5.22 16.60 -9.75
N LEU A 25 -4.23 15.86 -10.24
CA LEU A 25 -2.84 16.30 -10.17
C LEU A 25 -2.62 17.58 -11.01
N PRO A 26 -2.02 18.63 -10.43
CA PRO A 26 -1.66 19.81 -11.20
C PRO A 26 -0.62 19.48 -12.27
N ALA A 27 -0.72 20.16 -13.43
CA ALA A 27 0.20 19.94 -14.53
C ALA A 27 1.63 20.38 -14.21
N ASN A 28 1.78 21.44 -13.40
CA ASN A 28 3.06 22.11 -13.17
C ASN A 28 3.63 21.88 -11.78
N ASP A 29 2.98 21.04 -10.98
CA ASP A 29 3.40 20.79 -9.60
C ASP A 29 3.04 19.37 -9.23
N THR A 30 3.89 18.72 -8.41
CA THR A 30 3.62 17.38 -7.94
C THR A 30 3.42 17.39 -6.43
N PRO A 31 2.21 17.05 -5.95
CA PRO A 31 1.97 16.94 -4.51
C PRO A 31 2.86 15.84 -3.90
N CYS A 32 3.16 15.97 -2.62
CA CYS A 32 3.98 14.98 -1.92
C CYS A 32 3.26 13.63 -1.77
N CYS A 33 1.93 13.60 -1.81
CA CYS A 33 1.13 12.43 -1.47
C CYS A 33 0.01 12.28 -2.50
N VAL A 34 -0.11 11.11 -3.10
CA VAL A 34 -1.07 10.86 -4.18
C VAL A 34 -1.94 9.66 -3.85
N ASP A 35 -3.26 9.82 -4.01
CA ASP A 35 -4.22 8.73 -3.94
C ASP A 35 -4.45 8.17 -5.34
N VAL A 36 -4.34 6.85 -5.47
CA VAL A 36 -4.48 6.14 -6.74
C VAL A 36 -5.63 5.15 -6.63
N PRO A 37 -6.66 5.26 -7.50
CA PRO A 37 -7.75 4.30 -7.50
C PRO A 37 -7.31 2.96 -8.08
N SER A 38 -8.09 1.92 -7.79
CA SER A 38 -7.75 0.54 -8.18
C SER A 38 -7.77 0.30 -9.69
N ASP A 39 -8.41 1.18 -10.45
CA ASP A 39 -8.50 1.07 -11.93
C ASP A 39 -7.53 1.98 -12.66
N ALA A 40 -6.62 2.63 -11.95
CA ALA A 40 -5.69 3.58 -12.56
C ALA A 40 -4.53 2.89 -13.28
N ASP A 41 -4.01 3.59 -14.29
CA ASP A 41 -2.76 3.20 -14.93
C ASP A 41 -1.62 4.01 -14.29
N PRO A 42 -0.69 3.37 -13.58
CA PRO A 42 0.40 4.09 -12.90
C PRO A 42 1.42 4.70 -13.86
N ALA A 43 1.40 4.34 -15.15
CA ALA A 43 2.31 4.91 -16.13
C ALA A 43 2.22 6.44 -16.21
N GLY A 44 1.07 7.02 -15.87
CA GLY A 44 0.89 8.47 -15.83
C GLY A 44 1.76 9.18 -14.78
N LEU A 45 2.33 8.44 -13.84
CA LEU A 45 3.18 8.99 -12.79
C LEU A 45 4.68 8.85 -13.10
N SER A 46 5.05 8.28 -14.24
CA SER A 46 6.43 7.92 -14.53
C SER A 46 7.42 9.07 -14.41
N ASN A 47 6.99 10.31 -14.73
CA ASN A 47 7.84 11.49 -14.68
C ASN A 47 7.79 12.22 -13.34
N ARG A 48 7.04 11.71 -12.37
CA ARG A 48 6.77 12.40 -11.10
C ARG A 48 7.21 11.63 -9.88
N LEU A 49 7.66 10.39 -10.04
CA LEU A 49 7.90 9.49 -8.91
C LEU A 49 8.94 10.03 -7.93
N SER A 50 9.96 10.72 -8.42
CA SER A 50 11.00 11.27 -7.55
C SER A 50 10.51 12.40 -6.64
N ASP A 51 9.38 13.02 -6.97
CA ASP A 51 8.83 14.13 -6.20
C ASP A 51 7.74 13.68 -5.23
N ILE A 52 7.33 12.42 -5.29
CA ILE A 52 6.26 11.88 -4.45
C ILE A 52 6.87 11.12 -3.28
N GLU A 53 6.40 11.43 -2.07
CA GLU A 53 6.86 10.74 -0.85
C GLU A 53 5.99 9.54 -0.50
N MET A 54 4.67 9.62 -0.76
CA MET A 54 3.71 8.58 -0.42
C MET A 54 2.71 8.40 -1.55
N ILE A 55 2.50 7.17 -1.97
CA ILE A 55 1.39 6.79 -2.85
C ILE A 55 0.48 5.85 -2.07
N ARG A 56 -0.80 6.19 -2.02
CA ARG A 56 -1.81 5.38 -1.35
C ARG A 56 -2.75 4.81 -2.41
N ILE A 57 -2.89 3.47 -2.42
CA ILE A 57 -3.67 2.77 -3.43
C ILE A 57 -4.93 2.23 -2.79
N ASP A 58 -6.08 2.48 -3.42
CA ASP A 58 -7.38 2.09 -2.90
C ASP A 58 -7.71 0.63 -3.20
N PHE A 59 -8.27 -0.05 -2.19
CA PHE A 59 -8.80 -1.41 -2.30
C PHE A 59 -10.28 -1.35 -1.95
N PRO A 60 -11.16 -1.10 -2.94
CA PRO A 60 -12.59 -0.96 -2.67
C PRO A 60 -13.26 -2.26 -2.22
N SER A 61 -12.60 -3.40 -2.45
CA SER A 61 -13.10 -4.72 -2.08
C SER A 61 -11.92 -5.65 -1.85
N SER A 62 -12.07 -6.60 -0.92
CA SER A 62 -11.04 -7.62 -0.69
C SER A 62 -10.83 -8.55 -1.87
N ALA A 63 -11.82 -8.62 -2.77
CA ALA A 63 -11.71 -9.40 -4.00
C ALA A 63 -11.01 -8.66 -5.13
N ASP A 64 -10.76 -7.35 -4.99
CA ASP A 64 -10.13 -6.53 -6.01
C ASP A 64 -8.62 -6.54 -5.84
N GLY A 65 -7.93 -7.36 -6.63
CA GLY A 65 -6.47 -7.49 -6.56
C GLY A 65 -5.69 -6.53 -7.44
N ARG A 66 -6.36 -5.61 -8.13
CA ARG A 66 -5.67 -4.68 -9.06
C ARG A 66 -4.65 -3.80 -8.35
N GLY A 67 -4.90 -3.44 -7.09
CA GLY A 67 -3.96 -2.61 -6.31
C GLY A 67 -2.60 -3.27 -6.12
N PHE A 68 -2.54 -4.58 -6.00
CA PHE A 68 -1.26 -5.29 -5.88
C PHE A 68 -0.44 -5.15 -7.16
N THR A 69 -1.08 -5.23 -8.31
CA THR A 69 -0.41 -5.04 -9.61
C THR A 69 0.10 -3.61 -9.76
N ILE A 70 -0.70 -2.62 -9.35
CA ILE A 70 -0.29 -1.22 -9.41
C ILE A 70 0.95 -0.99 -8.55
N ALA A 71 0.97 -1.51 -7.33
CA ALA A 71 2.12 -1.37 -6.44
C ALA A 71 3.39 -1.97 -7.05
N ARG A 72 3.27 -3.17 -7.59
CA ARG A 72 4.41 -3.84 -8.23
C ARG A 72 4.94 -3.03 -9.42
N ARG A 73 4.04 -2.51 -10.24
CA ARG A 73 4.42 -1.66 -11.38
C ARG A 73 5.14 -0.40 -10.93
N LEU A 74 4.65 0.27 -9.88
CA LEU A 74 5.30 1.46 -9.36
C LEU A 74 6.71 1.17 -8.87
N ARG A 75 6.91 0.04 -8.19
CA ARG A 75 8.27 -0.36 -7.76
C ARG A 75 9.18 -0.65 -8.94
N LEU A 76 8.65 -1.33 -9.96
CA LEU A 76 9.43 -1.59 -11.18
C LEU A 76 9.77 -0.31 -11.94
N MET A 77 8.92 0.71 -11.86
CA MET A 77 9.17 2.02 -12.46
C MET A 77 10.21 2.84 -11.68
N GLY A 78 10.61 2.37 -10.50
CA GLY A 78 11.63 3.03 -9.70
C GLY A 78 11.12 3.85 -8.52
N PHE A 79 9.84 3.73 -8.16
CA PHE A 79 9.33 4.47 -7.00
C PHE A 79 9.99 3.97 -5.72
N ALA A 80 10.68 4.87 -5.02
CA ALA A 80 11.43 4.56 -3.80
C ALA A 80 10.76 5.10 -2.53
N GLY A 81 9.63 5.80 -2.65
CA GLY A 81 8.90 6.34 -1.52
C GLY A 81 8.02 5.29 -0.84
N GLN A 82 7.13 5.75 0.03
CA GLN A 82 6.22 4.86 0.75
C GLN A 82 5.01 4.48 -0.10
N LEU A 83 4.62 3.21 -0.04
CA LEU A 83 3.38 2.70 -0.61
C LEU A 83 2.46 2.24 0.50
N ARG A 84 1.23 2.73 0.50
CA ARG A 84 0.19 2.39 1.46
C ARG A 84 -1.01 1.79 0.73
N ALA A 85 -1.46 0.63 1.17
CA ALA A 85 -2.72 0.06 0.72
C ALA A 85 -3.82 0.55 1.66
N LYS A 86 -4.95 0.98 1.11
CA LYS A 86 -6.05 1.49 1.93
C LYS A 86 -7.36 0.80 1.59
N GLY A 87 -8.06 0.32 2.60
CA GLY A 87 -9.43 -0.15 2.47
C GLY A 87 -9.61 -1.59 2.87
N HIS A 88 -10.13 -2.39 1.96
CA HIS A 88 -10.56 -3.76 2.27
C HIS A 88 -9.47 -4.80 2.03
N VAL A 89 -8.29 -4.57 2.62
CA VAL A 89 -7.21 -5.55 2.63
C VAL A 89 -7.36 -6.42 3.87
N LEU A 90 -7.42 -7.73 3.69
CA LEU A 90 -7.58 -8.69 4.79
C LEU A 90 -6.22 -9.11 5.34
N ALA A 91 -6.22 -9.59 6.58
CA ALA A 91 -4.99 -10.06 7.23
C ALA A 91 -4.29 -11.14 6.40
N ASP A 92 -5.05 -12.05 5.78
CA ASP A 92 -4.49 -13.10 4.92
C ASP A 92 -3.77 -12.54 3.69
N GLN A 93 -4.07 -11.31 3.29
CA GLN A 93 -3.47 -10.67 2.13
C GLN A 93 -2.25 -9.84 2.50
N TYR A 94 -1.93 -9.72 3.77
CA TYR A 94 -0.84 -8.84 4.21
C TYR A 94 0.50 -9.24 3.59
N ALA A 95 0.83 -10.53 3.59
CA ALA A 95 2.08 -11.00 3.00
C ALA A 95 2.17 -10.67 1.50
N MET A 96 1.06 -10.82 0.77
CA MET A 96 1.00 -10.45 -0.65
C MET A 96 1.19 -8.94 -0.83
N ALA A 97 0.58 -8.13 0.03
CA ALA A 97 0.75 -6.69 -0.02
C ALA A 97 2.23 -6.31 0.14
N ARG A 98 2.91 -6.88 1.13
CA ARG A 98 4.32 -6.62 1.34
C ARG A 98 5.17 -7.06 0.16
N ARG A 99 4.92 -8.23 -0.40
CA ARG A 99 5.66 -8.74 -1.57
C ARG A 99 5.42 -7.89 -2.82
N SER A 100 4.24 -7.27 -2.91
CA SER A 100 3.92 -6.39 -4.04
C SER A 100 4.60 -5.03 -3.94
N GLY A 101 5.14 -4.70 -2.76
CA GLY A 101 5.90 -3.47 -2.55
C GLY A 101 5.26 -2.49 -1.57
N PHE A 102 4.12 -2.82 -0.99
CA PHE A 102 3.52 -1.97 0.05
C PHE A 102 4.36 -2.00 1.33
N ASP A 103 4.48 -0.85 1.97
CA ASP A 103 5.15 -0.73 3.25
C ASP A 103 4.19 -0.90 4.41
N GLU A 104 2.92 -0.55 4.19
CA GLU A 104 1.91 -0.52 5.25
C GLU A 104 0.51 -0.64 4.66
N VAL A 105 -0.46 -0.93 5.53
CA VAL A 105 -1.87 -1.04 5.16
C VAL A 105 -2.69 -0.15 6.08
N GLU A 106 -3.60 0.61 5.50
CA GLU A 106 -4.54 1.46 6.25
C GLU A 106 -5.92 0.80 6.22
N ILE A 107 -6.44 0.46 7.40
CA ILE A 107 -7.76 -0.15 7.54
C ILE A 107 -8.61 0.68 8.49
N ASP A 108 -9.94 0.54 8.40
CA ASP A 108 -10.84 1.21 9.33
C ASP A 108 -10.94 0.44 10.66
N ASP A 109 -11.55 1.08 11.65
CA ASP A 109 -11.70 0.50 12.98
C ASP A 109 -12.57 -0.77 12.96
N ALA A 110 -13.55 -0.82 12.08
CA ALA A 110 -14.44 -1.98 11.97
C ALA A 110 -13.68 -3.20 11.47
N LEU A 111 -12.82 -3.04 10.48
CA LEU A 111 -11.99 -4.13 9.98
C LEU A 111 -10.94 -4.55 11.01
N ALA A 112 -10.35 -3.59 11.71
CA ALA A 112 -9.40 -3.88 12.78
C ALA A 112 -10.04 -4.71 13.90
N ALA A 113 -11.31 -4.45 14.21
CA ALA A 113 -12.04 -5.20 15.21
C ALA A 113 -12.35 -6.64 14.76
N ARG A 114 -12.68 -6.81 13.46
CA ARG A 114 -12.98 -8.14 12.90
C ARG A 114 -11.73 -8.97 12.66
N GLN A 115 -10.61 -8.33 12.38
CA GLN A 115 -9.31 -8.98 12.14
C GLN A 115 -8.27 -8.34 13.05
N PRO A 116 -8.19 -8.79 14.32
CA PRO A 116 -7.32 -8.16 15.30
C PRO A 116 -5.84 -8.32 14.97
N GLU A 117 -5.03 -7.56 15.67
CA GLU A 117 -3.59 -7.40 15.43
C GLU A 117 -2.83 -8.71 15.29
N ASP A 118 -3.18 -9.72 16.10
CA ASP A 118 -2.48 -11.00 16.07
C ASP A 118 -2.62 -11.73 14.74
N GLN A 119 -3.75 -11.54 14.03
CA GLN A 119 -3.92 -12.14 12.70
C GLN A 119 -2.97 -11.53 11.69
N TRP A 120 -2.72 -10.23 11.78
CA TRP A 120 -1.77 -9.54 10.91
C TRP A 120 -0.33 -9.89 11.25
N LEU A 121 -0.01 -9.95 12.53
CA LEU A 121 1.32 -10.32 12.99
C LEU A 121 1.70 -11.73 12.58
N ALA A 122 0.72 -12.64 12.48
CA ALA A 122 0.95 -13.98 11.99
C ALA A 122 1.43 -14.01 10.53
N ARG A 123 1.21 -12.92 9.78
CA ARG A 123 1.64 -12.79 8.38
C ARG A 123 2.84 -11.85 8.23
N ALA A 124 3.38 -11.33 9.32
CA ALA A 124 4.46 -10.34 9.26
C ALA A 124 5.80 -10.93 8.81
N ASP A 125 5.96 -12.24 8.92
CA ASP A 125 7.17 -12.94 8.46
C ASP A 125 7.05 -13.30 6.98
N TRP A 126 6.71 -12.32 6.17
CA TRP A 126 6.43 -12.52 4.74
C TRP A 126 7.67 -12.88 3.92
N LYS A 127 8.86 -12.47 4.36
CA LYS A 127 10.11 -12.78 3.65
C LYS A 127 10.49 -14.25 3.79
N ALA A 128 10.26 -14.84 4.95
CA ALA A 128 10.58 -16.25 5.18
C ALA A 128 9.73 -17.17 4.32
N ASN A 129 8.53 -16.72 3.93
CA ASN A 129 7.61 -17.50 3.11
C ASN A 129 7.68 -17.11 1.63
N ASP A 130 8.64 -16.28 1.24
CA ASP A 130 8.86 -15.91 -0.15
C ASP A 130 9.61 -17.03 -0.85
N TYR A 131 9.00 -17.57 -1.93
CA TYR A 131 9.57 -18.67 -2.69
C TYR A 131 10.97 -18.33 -3.24
N GLN A 132 11.17 -17.11 -3.73
CA GLN A 132 12.48 -16.72 -4.27
C GLN A 132 13.53 -16.63 -3.18
N ALA A 133 13.17 -16.19 -1.99
CA ALA A 133 14.11 -16.14 -0.87
C ALA A 133 14.52 -17.56 -0.46
N ARG A 134 13.62 -18.53 -0.50
CA ARG A 134 13.95 -19.93 -0.22
C ARG A 134 14.92 -20.52 -1.23
N LEU A 135 14.77 -20.16 -2.49
CA LEU A 135 15.66 -20.67 -3.54
C LEU A 135 17.08 -20.12 -3.43
N ARG A 136 17.22 -18.95 -2.85
CA ARG A 136 18.54 -18.32 -2.68
C ARG A 136 19.29 -18.81 -1.46
N GLY A 137 18.61 -19.49 -0.62
CA GLY A 137 19.27 -19.94 0.53
C GLY A 137 18.58 -20.25 1.73
#